data_9ab4fd1ad3ada0103fc2ce458aaf384f
#
_entry.id   9ab4fd1ad3ada0103fc2ce458aaf384f
#
_cell.length_a   1.000
_cell.length_b   1.000
_cell.length_c   1.000
_cell.angle_alpha   90.00
_cell.angle_beta   90.00
_cell.angle_gamma   90.00
#
_symmetry.space_group_name_H-M   'P 1'
#
loop_
_entity.id
_entity.type
_entity.pdbx_description
1 polymer ?
#
loop_
_entity_poly.entity_id
_entity_poly.type
_entity_poly.pdbx_seq_one_letter_code
_entity_poly.pdbx_strand_id
1 'polypeptide(L)'
;SKGWLLIAAVMILFSILGSTMGFSVETFGFYALFIPLLAALGYDRLTTAAMIILGALTGVMGSTVNPFSIGVASGEAGAPLGEGIGLRMLLWVILTAMSVGWVLRYAAKIRKDPDASLVGWADPDAEDASDTDLAAEHLEHEPEGTDHTLTSTQKWVLVVTAFAFGLMIFSVIPWSSILGASTGPADYYVEHETSAEPFAWELNWWFPQLAMLFIFASIIVGLIARMKEAEIVRLIGAGAADMIGPALVVSLAGGVSAIMTNTQTLDTILNSMENLVSGLSAAGFAIVVTVINIPLALLVPSTSGHAALAMPLLAPLADFAGVSRPTTITAWMSGAGLTMLWAPTQVVVVGGLAIAKVGYDVYLRFVWPLIVAMFIVSAGIIAVAASLG
;
A
#
# COMPACT_ATOMS: atom_id res chain seq x y z
N SER A 1 3.41 29.24 12.31
CA SER A 1 2.27 28.30 12.21
C SER A 1 2.78 26.87 12.33
N LYS A 2 2.00 25.98 12.96
CA LYS A 2 2.33 24.55 13.14
C LYS A 2 1.95 23.70 11.90
N GLY A 3 1.87 24.31 10.71
CA GLY A 3 1.42 23.64 9.49
C GLY A 3 2.31 22.46 9.08
N TRP A 4 3.62 22.52 9.35
CA TRP A 4 4.50 21.37 9.12
C TRP A 4 4.10 20.12 9.93
N LEU A 5 3.57 20.34 11.15
CA LEU A 5 3.10 19.24 11.99
C LEU A 5 1.84 18.57 11.39
N LEU A 6 0.94 19.39 10.83
CA LEU A 6 -0.25 18.87 10.12
C LEU A 6 0.18 18.03 8.92
N ILE A 7 1.09 18.53 8.08
CA ILE A 7 1.60 17.79 6.92
C ILE A 7 2.19 16.45 7.36
N ALA A 8 3.08 16.45 8.35
CA ALA A 8 3.70 15.23 8.86
C ALA A 8 2.67 14.25 9.43
N ALA A 9 1.72 14.73 10.24
CA ALA A 9 0.71 13.90 10.87
C ALA A 9 -0.22 13.22 9.84
N VAL A 10 -0.67 13.99 8.82
CA VAL A 10 -1.51 13.46 7.74
C VAL A 10 -0.74 12.43 6.91
N MET A 11 0.51 12.72 6.53
CA MET A 11 1.33 11.78 5.77
C MET A 11 1.57 10.48 6.54
N ILE A 12 1.87 10.56 7.83
CA ILE A 12 2.08 9.38 8.67
C ILE A 12 0.77 8.58 8.79
N LEU A 13 -0.35 9.25 9.05
CA LEU A 13 -1.66 8.59 9.13
C LEU A 13 -1.99 7.87 7.81
N PHE A 14 -1.85 8.55 6.66
CA PHE A 14 -2.14 7.95 5.36
C PHE A 14 -1.17 6.82 5.04
N SER A 15 0.09 6.93 5.47
CA SER A 15 1.07 5.85 5.32
C SER A 15 0.73 4.63 6.16
N ILE A 16 0.24 4.80 7.39
CA ILE A 16 -0.27 3.70 8.22
C ILE A 16 -1.44 3.00 7.50
N LEU A 17 -2.43 3.79 7.04
CA LEU A 17 -3.60 3.25 6.34
C LEU A 17 -3.21 2.58 5.01
N GLY A 18 -2.29 3.16 4.25
CA GLY A 18 -1.75 2.57 3.02
C GLY A 18 -1.03 1.25 3.28
N SER A 19 -0.20 1.19 4.33
CA SER A 19 0.59 0.00 4.67
C SER A 19 -0.25 -1.16 5.21
N THR A 20 -1.36 -0.85 5.90
CA THR A 20 -2.17 -1.87 6.57
C THR A 20 -3.39 -2.29 5.76
N MET A 21 -4.02 -1.38 5.03
CA MET A 21 -5.28 -1.65 4.32
C MET A 21 -5.26 -1.27 2.83
N GLY A 22 -4.15 -0.76 2.31
CA GLY A 22 -4.07 -0.36 0.91
C GLY A 22 -4.79 0.95 0.57
N PHE A 23 -5.01 1.82 1.57
CA PHE A 23 -5.65 3.12 1.42
C PHE A 23 -4.99 3.95 0.33
N SER A 24 -5.71 4.27 -0.72
CA SER A 24 -5.17 4.91 -1.92
C SER A 24 -6.19 5.83 -2.62
N VAL A 25 -7.18 5.29 -3.32
CA VAL A 25 -8.19 6.08 -4.06
C VAL A 25 -9.12 6.85 -3.12
N GLU A 26 -9.34 6.37 -1.92
CA GLU A 26 -10.13 7.03 -0.87
C GLU A 26 -9.54 8.39 -0.47
N THR A 27 -8.26 8.61 -0.80
CA THR A 27 -7.59 9.91 -0.57
C THR A 27 -8.21 11.05 -1.36
N PHE A 28 -8.94 10.78 -2.44
CA PHE A 28 -9.55 11.83 -3.27
C PHE A 28 -10.52 12.72 -2.49
N GLY A 29 -11.29 12.16 -1.56
CA GLY A 29 -12.18 12.92 -0.71
C GLY A 29 -11.51 13.96 0.19
N PHE A 30 -10.20 13.82 0.42
CA PHE A 30 -9.46 14.74 1.31
C PHE A 30 -8.90 15.98 0.59
N TYR A 31 -8.89 16.00 -0.74
CA TYR A 31 -8.39 17.17 -1.49
C TYR A 31 -9.23 18.41 -1.24
N ALA A 32 -10.56 18.29 -1.21
CA ALA A 32 -11.46 19.38 -0.94
C ALA A 32 -11.22 20.03 0.44
N LEU A 33 -10.79 19.22 1.42
CA LEU A 33 -10.45 19.71 2.75
C LEU A 33 -9.05 20.33 2.79
N PHE A 34 -8.03 19.62 2.26
CA PHE A 34 -6.64 20.01 2.47
C PHE A 34 -6.15 21.10 1.53
N ILE A 35 -6.72 21.26 0.32
CA ILE A 35 -6.31 22.36 -0.59
C ILE A 35 -6.54 23.71 0.06
N PRO A 36 -7.77 24.10 0.48
CA PRO A 36 -8.00 25.40 1.09
C PRO A 36 -7.29 25.53 2.45
N LEU A 37 -7.22 24.45 3.23
CA LEU A 37 -6.59 24.47 4.56
C LEU A 37 -5.09 24.75 4.45
N LEU A 38 -4.37 24.06 3.56
CA LEU A 38 -2.93 24.27 3.40
C LEU A 38 -2.61 25.58 2.69
N ALA A 39 -3.44 26.04 1.76
CA ALA A 39 -3.34 27.38 1.17
C ALA A 39 -3.43 28.48 2.25
N ALA A 40 -4.41 28.39 3.15
CA ALA A 40 -4.55 29.32 4.29
C ALA A 40 -3.36 29.27 5.26
N LEU A 41 -2.63 28.13 5.33
CA LEU A 41 -1.41 27.99 6.11
C LEU A 41 -0.14 28.43 5.38
N GLY A 42 -0.25 28.89 4.12
CA GLY A 42 0.85 29.38 3.29
C GLY A 42 1.65 28.26 2.62
N TYR A 43 0.98 27.22 2.13
CA TYR A 43 1.53 26.15 1.31
C TYR A 43 0.86 26.10 -0.06
N ASP A 44 1.61 25.69 -1.07
CA ASP A 44 1.12 25.58 -2.45
C ASP A 44 0.36 24.27 -2.73
N ARG A 45 -0.25 24.20 -3.91
CA ARG A 45 -1.04 23.01 -4.35
C ARG A 45 -0.15 21.77 -4.51
N LEU A 46 1.11 21.92 -4.90
CA LEU A 46 2.06 20.81 -5.01
C LEU A 46 2.35 20.20 -3.64
N THR A 47 2.50 21.02 -2.60
CA THR A 47 2.66 20.51 -1.22
C THR A 47 1.46 19.67 -0.79
N THR A 48 0.25 20.14 -1.11
CA THR A 48 -0.99 19.41 -0.78
C THR A 48 -1.07 18.08 -1.54
N ALA A 49 -0.86 18.12 -2.86
CA ALA A 49 -0.87 16.91 -3.68
C ALA A 49 0.19 15.91 -3.23
N ALA A 50 1.43 16.37 -3.01
CA ALA A 50 2.51 15.52 -2.55
C ALA A 50 2.25 14.94 -1.15
N MET A 51 1.68 15.71 -0.22
CA MET A 51 1.29 15.23 1.10
C MET A 51 0.33 14.05 1.01
N ILE A 52 -0.69 14.15 0.17
CA ILE A 52 -1.73 13.14 0.03
C ILE A 52 -1.19 11.92 -0.74
N ILE A 53 -0.62 12.13 -1.93
CA ILE A 53 -0.15 11.06 -2.82
C ILE A 53 0.99 10.29 -2.15
N LEU A 54 2.05 10.98 -1.72
CA LEU A 54 3.21 10.33 -1.12
C LEU A 54 2.90 9.76 0.27
N GLY A 55 2.00 10.39 1.04
CA GLY A 55 1.55 9.83 2.31
C GLY A 55 0.96 8.44 2.13
N ALA A 56 -0.06 8.32 1.30
CA ALA A 56 -0.77 7.06 1.09
C ALA A 56 0.08 6.02 0.33
N LEU A 57 0.61 6.39 -0.84
CA LEU A 57 1.28 5.43 -1.71
C LEU A 57 2.65 4.97 -1.19
N THR A 58 3.36 5.77 -0.38
CA THR A 58 4.55 5.27 0.34
C THR A 58 4.17 4.21 1.37
N GLY A 59 3.02 4.37 2.03
CA GLY A 59 2.45 3.33 2.89
C GLY A 59 2.20 2.04 2.11
N VAL A 60 1.58 2.14 0.94
CA VAL A 60 1.34 0.98 0.06
C VAL A 60 2.66 0.35 -0.41
N MET A 61 3.67 1.14 -0.77
CA MET A 61 5.01 0.63 -1.12
C MET A 61 5.65 -0.15 0.04
N GLY A 62 5.52 0.36 1.26
CA GLY A 62 5.99 -0.28 2.48
C GLY A 62 4.93 -1.20 3.13
N SER A 63 4.04 -1.81 2.34
CA SER A 63 2.94 -2.65 2.85
C SER A 63 3.41 -3.67 3.88
N THR A 64 2.84 -3.62 5.07
CA THR A 64 3.15 -4.56 6.16
C THR A 64 2.24 -5.78 6.14
N VAL A 65 0.92 -5.54 6.18
CA VAL A 65 -0.14 -6.57 6.22
C VAL A 65 -1.29 -6.28 5.25
N ASN A 66 -1.08 -5.38 4.31
CA ASN A 66 -2.08 -4.99 3.32
C ASN A 66 -2.66 -6.21 2.59
N PRO A 67 -3.96 -6.51 2.74
CA PRO A 67 -4.57 -7.71 2.18
C PRO A 67 -4.55 -7.73 0.65
N PHE A 68 -4.62 -6.57 -0.01
CA PHE A 68 -4.68 -6.45 -1.47
C PHE A 68 -3.32 -6.61 -2.16
N SER A 69 -2.23 -6.41 -1.45
CA SER A 69 -0.88 -6.60 -1.98
C SER A 69 -0.18 -7.80 -1.32
N ILE A 70 0.25 -7.64 -0.08
CA ILE A 70 0.97 -8.67 0.66
C ILE A 70 0.09 -9.91 0.89
N GLY A 71 -1.20 -9.71 1.19
CA GLY A 71 -2.13 -10.80 1.37
C GLY A 71 -2.23 -11.70 0.13
N VAL A 72 -2.53 -11.11 -1.03
CA VAL A 72 -2.60 -11.86 -2.30
C VAL A 72 -1.24 -12.48 -2.62
N ALA A 73 -0.14 -11.71 -2.54
CA ALA A 73 1.19 -12.21 -2.82
C ALA A 73 1.58 -13.39 -1.91
N SER A 74 1.27 -13.32 -0.62
CA SER A 74 1.52 -14.40 0.34
C SER A 74 0.70 -15.65 0.03
N GLY A 75 -0.58 -15.48 -0.35
CA GLY A 75 -1.45 -16.57 -0.77
C GLY A 75 -0.92 -17.30 -2.00
N GLU A 76 -0.56 -16.56 -3.05
CA GLU A 76 -0.03 -17.11 -4.30
C GLU A 76 1.38 -17.72 -4.12
N ALA A 77 2.19 -17.16 -3.23
CA ALA A 77 3.51 -17.68 -2.94
C ALA A 77 3.50 -18.86 -1.94
N GLY A 78 2.36 -19.17 -1.33
CA GLY A 78 2.27 -20.19 -0.27
C GLY A 78 3.09 -19.81 0.98
N ALA A 79 3.18 -18.52 1.32
CA ALA A 79 3.92 -18.02 2.48
C ALA A 79 2.94 -17.39 3.50
N PRO A 80 3.12 -17.60 4.81
CA PRO A 80 2.28 -16.97 5.83
C PRO A 80 2.34 -15.44 5.74
N LEU A 81 1.17 -14.78 5.90
CA LEU A 81 1.05 -13.33 5.78
C LEU A 81 1.97 -12.55 6.73
N GLY A 82 2.16 -13.08 7.94
CA GLY A 82 3.00 -12.46 8.97
C GLY A 82 4.50 -12.64 8.76
N GLU A 83 4.92 -13.63 7.98
CA GLU A 83 6.35 -13.83 7.71
C GLU A 83 6.96 -12.63 6.99
N GLY A 84 8.21 -12.29 7.37
CA GLY A 84 8.91 -11.12 6.82
C GLY A 84 8.34 -9.76 7.26
N ILE A 85 7.38 -9.72 8.20
CA ILE A 85 6.78 -8.47 8.67
C ILE A 85 7.82 -7.52 9.26
N GLY A 86 8.85 -8.03 9.93
CA GLY A 86 9.93 -7.20 10.48
C GLY A 86 10.68 -6.41 9.41
N LEU A 87 11.02 -7.06 8.29
CA LEU A 87 11.65 -6.42 7.13
C LEU A 87 10.72 -5.37 6.51
N ARG A 88 9.43 -5.71 6.33
CA ARG A 88 8.44 -4.80 5.79
C ARG A 88 8.20 -3.59 6.69
N MET A 89 8.15 -3.77 8.01
CA MET A 89 8.04 -2.66 8.96
C MET A 89 9.25 -1.74 8.93
N LEU A 90 10.47 -2.31 8.87
CA LEU A 90 11.69 -1.52 8.74
C LEU A 90 11.65 -0.66 7.48
N LEU A 91 11.31 -1.25 6.33
CA LEU A 91 11.18 -0.54 5.06
C LEU A 91 10.09 0.52 5.14
N TRP A 92 8.91 0.19 5.66
CA TRP A 92 7.81 1.13 5.82
C TRP A 92 8.21 2.37 6.64
N VAL A 93 8.86 2.19 7.78
CA VAL A 93 9.31 3.31 8.62
C VAL A 93 10.31 4.19 7.88
N ILE A 94 11.32 3.58 7.24
CA ILE A 94 12.37 4.34 6.52
C ILE A 94 11.77 5.08 5.33
N LEU A 95 10.97 4.43 4.49
CA LEU A 95 10.37 5.03 3.30
C LEU A 95 9.38 6.15 3.68
N THR A 96 8.60 5.95 4.73
CA THR A 96 7.70 6.99 5.25
C THR A 96 8.49 8.19 5.76
N ALA A 97 9.56 7.97 6.52
CA ALA A 97 10.42 9.06 6.99
C ALA A 97 11.07 9.83 5.83
N MET A 98 11.49 9.13 4.77
CA MET A 98 12.03 9.76 3.55
C MET A 98 10.97 10.62 2.86
N SER A 99 9.75 10.13 2.66
CA SER A 99 8.66 10.88 2.04
C SER A 99 8.26 12.11 2.86
N VAL A 100 8.06 11.93 4.16
CA VAL A 100 7.71 13.03 5.07
C VAL A 100 8.83 14.10 5.06
N GLY A 101 10.08 13.66 5.20
CA GLY A 101 11.23 14.56 5.17
C GLY A 101 11.35 15.34 3.85
N TRP A 102 11.07 14.69 2.72
CA TRP A 102 11.10 15.29 1.39
C TRP A 102 10.05 16.39 1.25
N VAL A 103 8.78 16.08 1.58
CA VAL A 103 7.69 17.05 1.49
C VAL A 103 7.90 18.21 2.47
N LEU A 104 8.31 17.93 3.71
CA LEU A 104 8.58 18.98 4.69
C LEU A 104 9.74 19.90 4.28
N ARG A 105 10.77 19.35 3.63
CA ARG A 105 11.89 20.15 3.11
C ARG A 105 11.41 21.11 2.03
N TYR A 106 10.57 20.66 1.12
CA TYR A 106 9.98 21.52 0.09
C TYR A 106 9.04 22.56 0.73
N ALA A 107 8.15 22.15 1.60
CA ALA A 107 7.24 23.03 2.32
C ALA A 107 7.98 24.12 3.13
N ALA A 108 9.10 23.79 3.74
CA ALA A 108 9.94 24.75 4.44
C ALA A 108 10.64 25.72 3.48
N LYS A 109 11.03 25.26 2.28
CA LYS A 109 11.65 26.09 1.25
C LYS A 109 10.69 27.16 0.75
N ILE A 110 9.48 26.80 0.32
CA ILE A 110 8.49 27.73 -0.22
C ILE A 110 7.95 28.72 0.84
N ARG A 111 7.97 28.32 2.11
CA ARG A 111 7.61 29.25 3.21
C ARG A 111 8.67 30.33 3.47
N LYS A 112 9.94 30.05 3.19
CA LYS A 112 11.03 31.02 3.30
C LYS A 112 11.12 31.92 2.07
N ASP A 113 10.89 31.36 0.91
CA ASP A 113 10.99 31.98 -0.39
C ASP A 113 9.75 31.53 -1.22
N PRO A 114 8.68 32.33 -1.23
CA PRO A 114 7.49 32.05 -2.00
C PRO A 114 7.72 31.88 -3.50
N ASP A 115 8.71 32.56 -4.06
CA ASP A 115 9.04 32.44 -5.48
C ASP A 115 9.69 31.09 -5.85
N ALA A 116 10.09 30.33 -4.84
CA ALA A 116 10.61 28.98 -5.02
C ALA A 116 9.51 27.91 -5.25
N SER A 117 8.22 28.29 -5.23
CA SER A 117 7.12 27.39 -5.57
C SER A 117 7.22 26.95 -7.03
N LEU A 118 7.07 25.62 -7.25
CA LEU A 118 7.12 25.04 -8.61
C LEU A 118 5.81 25.20 -9.38
N VAL A 119 4.72 25.54 -8.70
CA VAL A 119 3.36 25.67 -9.28
C VAL A 119 2.81 27.09 -9.16
N GLY A 120 3.56 28.00 -8.54
CA GLY A 120 3.06 29.33 -8.20
C GLY A 120 2.01 29.30 -7.08
N TRP A 121 1.46 30.47 -6.79
CA TRP A 121 0.41 30.65 -5.79
C TRP A 121 -0.93 30.76 -6.50
N ALA A 122 -1.94 30.04 -6.03
CA ALA A 122 -3.29 30.16 -6.55
C ALA A 122 -3.80 31.58 -6.29
N ASP A 123 -4.27 32.25 -7.34
CA ASP A 123 -5.08 33.44 -7.18
C ASP A 123 -6.44 33.03 -6.57
N PRO A 124 -6.80 33.53 -5.38
CA PRO A 124 -8.09 33.18 -4.75
C PRO A 124 -9.29 33.57 -5.61
N ASP A 125 -9.10 34.53 -6.54
CA ASP A 125 -10.16 35.12 -7.36
C ASP A 125 -10.17 34.60 -8.81
N ALA A 126 -9.33 33.64 -9.18
CA ALA A 126 -9.34 33.06 -10.52
C ALA A 126 -10.56 32.11 -10.70
N GLU A 127 -11.64 32.66 -11.21
CA GLU A 127 -12.78 31.95 -11.77
C GLU A 127 -12.34 31.12 -13.00
N ASP A 128 -11.85 29.91 -12.79
CA ASP A 128 -11.78 28.88 -13.83
C ASP A 128 -12.38 27.57 -13.28
N ALA A 129 -13.74 27.62 -13.18
CA ALA A 129 -14.55 26.51 -12.70
C ALA A 129 -15.13 25.66 -13.85
N SER A 130 -14.42 25.46 -14.95
CA SER A 130 -15.07 24.89 -16.13
C SER A 130 -14.60 23.51 -16.61
N ASP A 131 -13.90 22.69 -15.81
CA ASP A 131 -13.62 21.32 -16.27
C ASP A 131 -13.49 20.27 -15.13
N THR A 132 -14.32 20.36 -14.09
CA THR A 132 -14.29 19.41 -12.97
C THR A 132 -15.58 18.58 -12.82
N ASP A 133 -16.30 18.29 -13.90
CA ASP A 133 -17.60 17.59 -13.81
C ASP A 133 -17.49 16.12 -13.31
N LEU A 134 -16.36 15.46 -13.41
CA LEU A 134 -16.21 14.06 -12.96
C LEU A 134 -15.83 13.91 -11.47
N ALA A 135 -15.23 14.93 -10.86
CA ALA A 135 -14.92 14.92 -9.42
C ALA A 135 -15.99 15.60 -8.59
N ALA A 136 -16.74 16.55 -9.18
CA ALA A 136 -17.81 17.29 -8.53
C ALA A 136 -19.05 16.42 -8.29
N GLU A 137 -19.34 15.45 -9.14
CA GLU A 137 -20.52 14.57 -9.00
C GLU A 137 -20.48 13.71 -7.73
N HIS A 138 -19.30 13.51 -7.14
CA HIS A 138 -19.14 12.81 -5.85
C HIS A 138 -19.12 13.74 -4.62
N LEU A 139 -19.13 15.06 -4.81
CA LEU A 139 -19.00 16.04 -3.71
C LEU A 139 -20.28 16.87 -3.44
N GLU A 140 -21.39 16.63 -4.17
CA GLU A 140 -22.61 17.47 -4.08
C GLU A 140 -23.48 17.27 -2.85
N HIS A 141 -23.03 16.66 -1.75
CA HIS A 141 -23.86 16.52 -0.54
C HIS A 141 -23.09 16.78 0.75
N GLU A 142 -22.53 17.98 0.94
CA GLU A 142 -22.26 18.46 2.29
C GLU A 142 -23.06 19.74 2.58
N PRO A 143 -23.91 19.77 3.61
CA PRO A 143 -24.59 20.97 4.05
C PRO A 143 -23.60 21.95 4.67
N GLU A 144 -23.57 23.17 4.17
CA GLU A 144 -22.84 24.30 4.76
C GLU A 144 -23.26 24.49 6.22
N GLY A 145 -22.29 24.45 7.13
CA GLY A 145 -22.42 24.95 8.49
C GLY A 145 -22.76 23.92 9.54
N THR A 146 -21.82 23.07 9.92
CA THR A 146 -21.91 22.32 11.16
C THR A 146 -20.62 22.42 11.98
N ASP A 147 -20.82 22.60 13.27
CA ASP A 147 -19.81 22.52 14.33
C ASP A 147 -18.85 21.33 14.08
N HIS A 148 -17.57 21.58 13.95
CA HIS A 148 -16.54 20.55 13.64
C HIS A 148 -16.29 19.55 14.78
N THR A 149 -17.22 19.36 15.69
CA THR A 149 -17.11 18.35 16.76
C THR A 149 -17.75 17.05 16.32
N LEU A 150 -16.95 15.97 16.34
CA LEU A 150 -17.43 14.62 16.06
C LEU A 150 -18.62 14.29 16.97
N THR A 151 -19.71 13.85 16.38
CA THR A 151 -20.87 13.34 17.13
C THR A 151 -20.49 12.06 17.89
N SER A 152 -21.25 11.73 18.93
CA SER A 152 -21.03 10.49 19.70
C SER A 152 -21.08 9.24 18.80
N THR A 153 -21.99 9.21 17.82
CA THR A 153 -22.12 8.14 16.85
C THR A 153 -20.85 8.01 15.99
N GLN A 154 -20.34 9.12 15.45
CA GLN A 154 -19.10 9.12 14.65
C GLN A 154 -17.89 8.65 15.45
N LYS A 155 -17.79 9.05 16.72
CA LYS A 155 -16.73 8.57 17.63
C LYS A 155 -16.78 7.05 17.80
N TRP A 156 -17.95 6.48 18.02
CA TRP A 156 -18.10 5.04 18.16
C TRP A 156 -17.83 4.28 16.85
N VAL A 157 -18.25 4.82 15.71
CA VAL A 157 -17.89 4.26 14.39
C VAL A 157 -16.38 4.22 14.21
N LEU A 158 -15.69 5.32 14.51
CA LEU A 158 -14.22 5.36 14.44
C LEU A 158 -13.55 4.38 15.40
N VAL A 159 -14.06 4.24 16.63
CA VAL A 159 -13.52 3.29 17.62
C VAL A 159 -13.67 1.85 17.14
N VAL A 160 -14.84 1.47 16.64
CA VAL A 160 -15.07 0.10 16.13
C VAL A 160 -14.21 -0.18 14.90
N THR A 161 -14.11 0.78 13.99
CA THR A 161 -13.27 0.65 12.80
C THR A 161 -11.79 0.52 13.19
N ALA A 162 -11.29 1.39 14.06
CA ALA A 162 -9.91 1.32 14.56
C ALA A 162 -9.63 0.00 15.30
N PHE A 163 -10.60 -0.50 16.08
CA PHE A 163 -10.48 -1.79 16.75
C PHE A 163 -10.40 -2.95 15.75
N ALA A 164 -11.25 -2.94 14.71
CA ALA A 164 -11.23 -4.00 13.68
C ALA A 164 -9.88 -4.06 12.96
N PHE A 165 -9.31 -2.91 12.57
CA PHE A 165 -7.98 -2.87 11.97
C PHE A 165 -6.86 -3.21 12.95
N GLY A 166 -6.95 -2.76 14.20
CA GLY A 166 -6.02 -3.15 15.26
C GLY A 166 -6.02 -4.66 15.49
N LEU A 167 -7.21 -5.26 15.54
CA LEU A 167 -7.37 -6.71 15.70
C LEU A 167 -6.85 -7.47 14.47
N MET A 168 -7.09 -6.97 13.26
CA MET A 168 -6.49 -7.52 12.04
C MET A 168 -4.97 -7.57 12.14
N ILE A 169 -4.33 -6.44 12.43
CA ILE A 169 -2.87 -6.35 12.57
C ILE A 169 -2.38 -7.33 13.65
N PHE A 170 -3.02 -7.31 14.82
CA PHE A 170 -2.67 -8.18 15.93
C PHE A 170 -2.78 -9.67 15.56
N SER A 171 -3.83 -10.05 14.82
CA SER A 171 -4.15 -11.45 14.51
C SER A 171 -3.25 -12.09 13.46
N VAL A 172 -2.59 -11.29 12.61
CA VAL A 172 -1.70 -11.80 11.55
C VAL A 172 -0.22 -11.78 11.94
N ILE A 173 0.13 -11.12 13.06
CA ILE A 173 1.51 -11.10 13.55
C ILE A 173 1.86 -12.46 14.17
N PRO A 174 2.95 -13.10 13.73
CA PRO A 174 3.43 -14.36 14.33
C PRO A 174 4.20 -14.05 15.64
N TRP A 175 3.45 -13.83 16.71
CA TRP A 175 3.99 -13.38 17.98
C TRP A 175 5.01 -14.35 18.60
N SER A 176 4.77 -15.66 18.46
CA SER A 176 5.68 -16.70 18.92
C SER A 176 7.04 -16.62 18.23
N SER A 177 7.06 -16.32 16.93
CA SER A 177 8.31 -16.14 16.17
C SER A 177 9.07 -14.87 16.55
N ILE A 178 8.36 -13.84 17.04
CA ILE A 178 8.98 -12.55 17.43
C ILE A 178 9.42 -12.54 18.89
N LEU A 179 8.58 -13.09 19.79
CA LEU A 179 8.76 -13.01 21.23
C LEU A 179 9.23 -14.32 21.84
N GLY A 180 9.03 -15.45 21.16
CA GLY A 180 9.45 -16.77 21.61
C GLY A 180 10.92 -17.01 21.37
N ALA A 181 11.62 -17.61 22.33
CA ALA A 181 12.95 -18.13 22.09
C ALA A 181 12.84 -19.34 21.16
N SER A 182 13.49 -19.31 20.01
CA SER A 182 13.59 -20.48 19.13
C SER A 182 14.34 -21.60 19.86
N THR A 183 13.64 -22.68 20.18
CA THR A 183 14.20 -23.81 20.92
C THR A 183 14.48 -25.02 20.05
N GLY A 184 14.98 -24.85 18.82
CA GLY A 184 15.36 -25.99 17.99
C GLY A 184 16.08 -25.59 16.71
N PRO A 185 16.90 -26.49 16.14
CA PRO A 185 17.43 -26.29 14.81
C PRO A 185 16.27 -26.32 13.82
N ALA A 186 16.21 -25.31 12.94
CA ALA A 186 15.24 -25.27 11.85
C ALA A 186 15.46 -26.48 10.92
N ASP A 187 14.57 -27.47 10.99
CA ASP A 187 14.53 -28.52 9.98
C ASP A 187 13.91 -27.93 8.71
N TYR A 188 14.79 -27.59 7.78
CA TYR A 188 14.49 -26.90 6.51
C TYR A 188 13.51 -27.65 5.57
N TYR A 189 13.11 -28.86 5.90
CA TYR A 189 12.31 -29.72 5.02
C TYR A 189 10.94 -30.12 5.55
N VAL A 190 10.51 -29.58 6.69
CA VAL A 190 9.14 -29.84 7.19
C VAL A 190 8.26 -28.65 6.84
N GLU A 191 7.19 -28.94 6.12
CA GLU A 191 6.14 -27.99 5.72
C GLU A 191 5.89 -26.92 6.80
N HIS A 192 6.33 -25.70 6.54
CA HIS A 192 5.90 -24.40 7.09
C HIS A 192 5.42 -24.34 8.55
N GLU A 193 5.91 -25.21 9.43
CA GLU A 193 5.73 -25.03 10.87
C GLU A 193 6.81 -24.09 11.38
N THR A 194 6.39 -22.92 11.82
CA THR A 194 7.23 -22.00 12.59
C THR A 194 7.85 -22.77 13.76
N SER A 195 9.15 -22.73 13.90
CA SER A 195 9.93 -23.47 14.91
C SER A 195 9.63 -23.11 16.39
N ALA A 196 8.66 -22.24 16.61
CA ALA A 196 8.14 -21.84 17.93
C ALA A 196 6.68 -22.28 18.06
N GLU A 197 6.34 -22.97 19.17
CA GLU A 197 4.93 -23.27 19.48
C GLU A 197 4.15 -21.95 19.60
N PRO A 198 2.98 -21.83 18.90
CA PRO A 198 2.15 -20.64 19.00
C PRO A 198 1.72 -20.37 20.46
N PHE A 199 1.75 -19.12 20.88
CA PHE A 199 1.17 -18.75 22.16
C PHE A 199 -0.34 -19.02 22.18
N ALA A 200 -0.90 -19.40 23.30
CA ALA A 200 -2.33 -19.70 23.46
C ALA A 200 -3.26 -18.53 23.07
N TRP A 201 -2.73 -17.30 23.05
CA TRP A 201 -3.44 -16.10 22.63
C TRP A 201 -3.10 -15.65 21.21
N GLU A 202 -2.22 -16.35 20.50
CA GLU A 202 -1.83 -16.07 19.11
C GLU A 202 -2.93 -16.55 18.18
N LEU A 203 -3.46 -15.64 17.34
CA LEU A 203 -4.64 -15.92 16.54
C LEU A 203 -4.29 -16.55 15.20
N ASN A 204 -3.14 -16.22 14.61
CA ASN A 204 -2.68 -16.71 13.29
C ASN A 204 -3.79 -16.71 12.24
N TRP A 205 -4.55 -15.61 12.18
CA TRP A 205 -5.69 -15.50 11.29
C TRP A 205 -5.26 -15.37 9.83
N TRP A 206 -6.08 -16.00 8.98
CA TRP A 206 -5.95 -15.96 7.54
C TRP A 206 -7.17 -15.31 6.89
N PHE A 207 -7.25 -15.29 5.55
CA PHE A 207 -8.30 -14.62 4.81
C PHE A 207 -9.73 -14.90 5.29
N PRO A 208 -10.17 -16.15 5.57
CA PRO A 208 -11.54 -16.41 6.01
C PRO A 208 -11.89 -15.70 7.32
N GLN A 209 -10.99 -15.70 8.30
CA GLN A 209 -11.21 -15.06 9.60
C GLN A 209 -11.21 -13.54 9.45
N LEU A 210 -10.30 -12.99 8.62
CA LEU A 210 -10.24 -11.55 8.32
C LEU A 210 -11.50 -11.09 7.57
N ALA A 211 -12.00 -11.87 6.61
CA ALA A 211 -13.26 -11.58 5.93
C ALA A 211 -14.45 -11.52 6.90
N MET A 212 -14.54 -12.50 7.81
CA MET A 212 -15.56 -12.49 8.87
C MET A 212 -15.44 -11.28 9.79
N LEU A 213 -14.23 -10.92 10.21
CA LEU A 213 -13.99 -9.75 11.04
C LEU A 213 -14.56 -8.48 10.40
N PHE A 214 -14.24 -8.23 9.12
CA PHE A 214 -14.69 -7.02 8.44
C PHE A 214 -16.18 -7.05 8.09
N ILE A 215 -16.78 -8.20 7.81
CA ILE A 215 -18.24 -8.33 7.64
C ILE A 215 -18.95 -7.95 8.95
N PHE A 216 -18.53 -8.52 10.08
CA PHE A 216 -19.12 -8.18 11.38
C PHE A 216 -18.89 -6.72 11.76
N ALA A 217 -17.67 -6.20 11.54
CA ALA A 217 -17.37 -4.78 11.79
C ALA A 217 -18.27 -3.86 10.96
N SER A 218 -18.49 -4.17 9.68
CA SER A 218 -19.37 -3.39 8.79
C SER A 218 -20.82 -3.38 9.30
N ILE A 219 -21.33 -4.52 9.74
CA ILE A 219 -22.69 -4.62 10.30
C ILE A 219 -22.78 -3.81 11.60
N ILE A 220 -21.81 -3.95 12.51
CA ILE A 220 -21.79 -3.23 13.79
C ILE A 220 -21.72 -1.71 13.55
N VAL A 221 -20.87 -1.27 12.64
CA VAL A 221 -20.75 0.14 12.23
C VAL A 221 -22.08 0.66 11.69
N GLY A 222 -22.73 -0.09 10.79
CA GLY A 222 -24.03 0.26 10.24
C GLY A 222 -25.11 0.39 11.31
N LEU A 223 -25.14 -0.53 12.29
CA LEU A 223 -26.09 -0.48 13.42
C LEU A 223 -25.82 0.73 14.35
N ILE A 224 -24.54 1.02 14.65
CA ILE A 224 -24.17 2.20 15.45
C ILE A 224 -24.54 3.49 14.72
N ALA A 225 -24.32 3.54 13.41
CA ALA A 225 -24.72 4.66 12.56
C ALA A 225 -26.23 4.77 12.35
N ARG A 226 -27.02 3.82 12.91
CA ARG A 226 -28.49 3.75 12.78
C ARG A 226 -28.96 3.68 11.32
N MET A 227 -28.18 3.02 10.49
CA MET A 227 -28.50 2.78 9.09
C MET A 227 -29.65 1.79 8.96
N LYS A 228 -30.46 1.92 7.92
CA LYS A 228 -31.49 0.92 7.61
C LYS A 228 -30.83 -0.36 7.09
N GLU A 229 -31.42 -1.50 7.41
CA GLU A 229 -30.92 -2.83 6.96
C GLU A 229 -30.66 -2.85 5.43
N ALA A 230 -31.60 -2.34 4.64
CA ALA A 230 -31.45 -2.29 3.18
C ALA A 230 -30.25 -1.46 2.73
N GLU A 231 -29.88 -0.43 3.48
CA GLU A 231 -28.71 0.41 3.19
C GLU A 231 -27.40 -0.31 3.54
N ILE A 232 -27.33 -0.99 4.69
CA ILE A 232 -26.19 -1.81 5.09
C ILE A 232 -25.94 -2.90 4.04
N VAL A 233 -27.00 -3.62 3.63
CA VAL A 233 -26.90 -4.67 2.61
C VAL A 233 -26.45 -4.09 1.27
N ARG A 234 -26.99 -2.93 0.88
CA ARG A 234 -26.58 -2.25 -0.36
C ARG A 234 -25.11 -1.86 -0.36
N LEU A 235 -24.58 -1.32 0.74
CA LEU A 235 -23.19 -0.91 0.86
C LEU A 235 -22.23 -2.11 0.88
N ILE A 236 -22.58 -3.18 1.59
CA ILE A 236 -21.80 -4.43 1.55
C ILE A 236 -21.79 -5.00 0.13
N GLY A 237 -22.96 -4.99 -0.55
CA GLY A 237 -23.07 -5.41 -1.94
C GLY A 237 -22.24 -4.56 -2.90
N ALA A 238 -22.22 -3.25 -2.72
CA ALA A 238 -21.38 -2.34 -3.51
C ALA A 238 -19.90 -2.64 -3.33
N GLY A 239 -19.44 -2.76 -2.07
CA GLY A 239 -18.04 -3.12 -1.78
C GLY A 239 -17.66 -4.51 -2.34
N ALA A 240 -18.57 -5.48 -2.31
CA ALA A 240 -18.34 -6.78 -2.94
C ALA A 240 -18.25 -6.67 -4.47
N ALA A 241 -19.07 -5.81 -5.10
CA ALA A 241 -19.03 -5.56 -6.54
C ALA A 241 -17.70 -4.95 -6.98
N ASP A 242 -17.14 -4.04 -6.20
CA ASP A 242 -15.83 -3.44 -6.47
C ASP A 242 -14.68 -4.48 -6.45
N MET A 243 -14.87 -5.57 -5.69
CA MET A 243 -13.88 -6.66 -5.60
C MET A 243 -14.02 -7.74 -6.67
N ILE A 244 -15.08 -7.72 -7.49
CA ILE A 244 -15.28 -8.73 -8.55
C ILE A 244 -14.12 -8.70 -9.57
N GLY A 245 -13.69 -7.51 -9.99
CA GLY A 245 -12.56 -7.38 -10.93
C GLY A 245 -11.28 -8.03 -10.39
N PRO A 246 -10.76 -7.62 -9.23
CA PRO A 246 -9.62 -8.27 -8.58
C PRO A 246 -9.80 -9.78 -8.39
N ALA A 247 -10.96 -10.25 -7.93
CA ALA A 247 -11.25 -11.67 -7.73
C ALA A 247 -11.20 -12.49 -9.02
N LEU A 248 -11.73 -11.94 -10.13
CA LEU A 248 -11.64 -12.56 -11.45
C LEU A 248 -10.20 -12.66 -11.95
N VAL A 249 -9.38 -11.62 -11.76
CA VAL A 249 -7.96 -11.63 -12.16
C VAL A 249 -7.21 -12.72 -11.39
N VAL A 250 -7.41 -12.83 -10.08
CA VAL A 250 -6.79 -13.88 -9.25
C VAL A 250 -7.24 -15.27 -9.72
N SER A 251 -8.55 -15.45 -9.98
CA SER A 251 -9.09 -16.72 -10.45
C SER A 251 -8.56 -17.13 -11.84
N LEU A 252 -8.45 -16.16 -12.76
CA LEU A 252 -7.88 -16.39 -14.09
C LEU A 252 -6.38 -16.73 -14.02
N ALA A 253 -5.62 -16.01 -13.18
CA ALA A 253 -4.21 -16.29 -12.95
C ALA A 253 -4.01 -17.71 -12.38
N GLY A 254 -4.83 -18.12 -11.40
CA GLY A 254 -4.84 -19.48 -10.89
C GLY A 254 -5.17 -20.53 -11.97
N GLY A 255 -6.13 -20.22 -12.85
CA GLY A 255 -6.45 -21.06 -14.02
C GLY A 255 -5.29 -21.20 -14.98
N VAL A 256 -4.58 -20.11 -15.30
CA VAL A 256 -3.36 -20.14 -16.13
C VAL A 256 -2.29 -21.00 -15.46
N SER A 257 -2.03 -20.80 -14.16
CA SER A 257 -1.07 -21.61 -13.41
C SER A 257 -1.41 -23.11 -13.44
N ALA A 258 -2.69 -23.46 -13.25
CA ALA A 258 -3.14 -24.85 -13.32
C ALA A 258 -2.91 -25.45 -14.72
N ILE A 259 -3.22 -24.73 -15.79
CA ILE A 259 -2.95 -25.18 -17.17
C ILE A 259 -1.43 -25.36 -17.39
N MET A 260 -0.62 -24.39 -16.98
CA MET A 260 0.84 -24.44 -17.13
C MET A 260 1.45 -25.63 -16.37
N THR A 261 0.93 -25.92 -15.17
CA THR A 261 1.36 -27.08 -14.37
C THR A 261 0.95 -28.39 -15.06
N ASN A 262 -0.32 -28.52 -15.47
CA ASN A 262 -0.82 -29.75 -16.10
C ASN A 262 -0.14 -30.05 -17.46
N THR A 263 0.29 -29.02 -18.18
CA THR A 263 1.00 -29.15 -19.45
C THR A 263 2.52 -29.23 -19.29
N GLN A 264 3.05 -29.20 -18.07
CA GLN A 264 4.48 -29.10 -17.76
C GLN A 264 5.19 -27.90 -18.40
N THR A 265 4.41 -26.92 -18.87
CA THR A 265 4.93 -25.66 -19.45
C THR A 265 5.57 -24.82 -18.35
N LEU A 266 4.98 -24.85 -17.14
CA LEU A 266 5.55 -24.17 -15.98
C LEU A 266 6.96 -24.69 -15.66
N ASP A 267 7.17 -26.00 -15.64
CA ASP A 267 8.47 -26.62 -15.38
C ASP A 267 9.51 -26.23 -16.45
N THR A 268 9.10 -26.13 -17.71
CA THR A 268 9.97 -25.70 -18.81
C THR A 268 10.38 -24.23 -18.64
N ILE A 269 9.44 -23.36 -18.28
CA ILE A 269 9.70 -21.93 -17.99
C ILE A 269 10.63 -21.80 -16.80
N LEU A 270 10.31 -22.49 -15.68
CA LEU A 270 11.10 -22.45 -14.45
C LEU A 270 12.53 -22.95 -14.69
N ASN A 271 12.72 -24.07 -15.40
CA ASN A 271 14.07 -24.58 -15.72
C ASN A 271 14.87 -23.59 -16.61
N SER A 272 14.20 -22.90 -17.54
CA SER A 272 14.83 -21.85 -18.33
C SER A 272 15.23 -20.64 -17.47
N MET A 273 14.37 -20.25 -16.54
CA MET A 273 14.61 -19.13 -15.61
C MET A 273 15.62 -19.49 -14.51
N GLU A 274 15.63 -20.75 -14.04
CA GLU A 274 16.65 -21.26 -13.11
C GLU A 274 18.05 -21.04 -13.67
N ASN A 275 18.27 -21.35 -14.95
CA ASN A 275 19.55 -21.11 -15.62
C ASN A 275 19.95 -19.62 -15.64
N LEU A 276 18.96 -18.70 -15.65
CA LEU A 276 19.22 -17.25 -15.60
C LEU A 276 19.55 -16.77 -14.17
N VAL A 277 18.98 -17.39 -13.14
CA VAL A 277 19.18 -16.97 -11.76
C VAL A 277 20.26 -17.76 -11.02
N SER A 278 20.61 -18.97 -11.47
CA SER A 278 21.60 -19.85 -10.84
C SER A 278 23.00 -19.26 -10.72
N GLY A 279 23.30 -18.20 -11.48
CA GLY A 279 24.56 -17.44 -11.36
C GLY A 279 24.47 -16.21 -10.48
N LEU A 280 23.30 -15.88 -9.96
CA LEU A 280 23.10 -14.71 -9.11
C LEU A 280 23.30 -15.05 -7.64
N SER A 281 23.89 -14.11 -6.89
CA SER A 281 23.81 -14.18 -5.43
C SER A 281 22.38 -13.89 -4.98
N ALA A 282 22.01 -14.30 -3.75
CA ALA A 282 20.71 -13.99 -3.15
C ALA A 282 20.39 -12.49 -3.21
N ALA A 283 21.36 -11.63 -2.91
CA ALA A 283 21.23 -10.18 -3.07
C ALA A 283 20.98 -9.77 -4.53
N GLY A 284 21.70 -10.36 -5.47
CA GLY A 284 21.53 -10.10 -6.91
C GLY A 284 20.13 -10.48 -7.38
N PHE A 285 19.63 -11.64 -6.98
CA PHE A 285 18.26 -12.09 -7.27
C PHE A 285 17.23 -11.09 -6.74
N ALA A 286 17.33 -10.69 -5.47
CA ALA A 286 16.39 -9.76 -4.84
C ALA A 286 16.36 -8.38 -5.53
N ILE A 287 17.53 -7.87 -5.96
CA ILE A 287 17.61 -6.63 -6.75
C ILE A 287 16.93 -6.81 -8.12
N VAL A 288 17.19 -7.91 -8.81
CA VAL A 288 16.60 -8.22 -10.11
C VAL A 288 15.07 -8.30 -10.00
N VAL A 289 14.54 -8.98 -8.98
CA VAL A 289 13.10 -9.02 -8.69
C VAL A 289 12.54 -7.61 -8.51
N THR A 290 13.20 -6.76 -7.71
CA THR A 290 12.76 -5.37 -7.52
C THR A 290 12.74 -4.60 -8.85
N VAL A 291 13.79 -4.70 -9.65
CA VAL A 291 13.93 -3.96 -10.92
C VAL A 291 12.92 -4.41 -11.98
N ILE A 292 12.73 -5.72 -12.16
CA ILE A 292 11.80 -6.27 -13.16
C ILE A 292 10.35 -5.88 -12.84
N ASN A 293 10.00 -5.77 -11.58
CA ASN A 293 8.66 -5.41 -11.17
C ASN A 293 8.33 -3.92 -11.35
N ILE A 294 9.30 -3.04 -11.59
CA ILE A 294 9.05 -1.63 -11.95
C ILE A 294 8.29 -1.52 -13.28
N PRO A 295 8.79 -2.01 -14.42
CA PRO A 295 8.06 -1.94 -15.68
C PRO A 295 6.78 -2.80 -15.69
N LEU A 296 6.76 -3.93 -14.98
CA LEU A 296 5.56 -4.76 -14.89
C LEU A 296 4.42 -4.04 -14.16
N ALA A 297 4.70 -3.33 -13.09
CA ALA A 297 3.71 -2.53 -12.37
C ALA A 297 3.19 -1.33 -13.18
N LEU A 298 3.97 -0.82 -14.14
CA LEU A 298 3.50 0.20 -15.08
C LEU A 298 2.43 -0.37 -16.03
N LEU A 299 2.59 -1.63 -16.44
CA LEU A 299 1.65 -2.33 -17.32
C LEU A 299 0.43 -2.87 -16.55
N VAL A 300 0.63 -3.30 -15.31
CA VAL A 300 -0.41 -3.85 -14.44
C VAL A 300 -0.50 -3.01 -13.17
N PRO A 301 -1.22 -1.86 -13.20
CA PRO A 301 -1.25 -0.91 -12.08
C PRO A 301 -2.12 -1.36 -10.89
N SER A 302 -2.50 -2.63 -10.84
CA SER A 302 -3.25 -3.25 -9.74
C SER A 302 -2.32 -4.12 -8.91
N THR A 303 -2.19 -3.84 -7.61
CA THR A 303 -1.31 -4.62 -6.73
C THR A 303 -1.75 -6.08 -6.61
N SER A 304 -3.05 -6.34 -6.44
CA SER A 304 -3.58 -7.71 -6.36
C SER A 304 -3.43 -8.47 -7.67
N GLY A 305 -3.78 -7.84 -8.81
CA GLY A 305 -3.62 -8.45 -10.12
C GLY A 305 -2.15 -8.72 -10.46
N HIS A 306 -1.25 -7.80 -10.13
CA HIS A 306 0.19 -7.97 -10.34
C HIS A 306 0.75 -9.09 -9.45
N ALA A 307 0.33 -9.18 -8.18
CA ALA A 307 0.73 -10.25 -7.28
C ALA A 307 0.32 -11.63 -7.83
N ALA A 308 -0.94 -11.76 -8.25
CA ALA A 308 -1.47 -13.01 -8.79
C ALA A 308 -0.76 -13.49 -10.08
N LEU A 309 -0.25 -12.55 -10.89
CA LEU A 309 0.51 -12.87 -12.08
C LEU A 309 1.98 -13.16 -11.80
N ALA A 310 2.60 -12.46 -10.85
CA ALA A 310 4.02 -12.52 -10.61
C ALA A 310 4.43 -13.65 -9.64
N MET A 311 3.67 -13.86 -8.57
CA MET A 311 4.07 -14.79 -7.51
C MET A 311 4.18 -16.26 -7.92
N PRO A 312 3.30 -16.82 -8.77
CA PRO A 312 3.44 -18.19 -9.24
C PRO A 312 4.79 -18.49 -9.92
N LEU A 313 5.44 -17.45 -10.48
CA LEU A 313 6.77 -17.56 -11.07
C LEU A 313 7.87 -17.17 -10.08
N LEU A 314 7.69 -16.09 -9.33
CA LEU A 314 8.72 -15.56 -8.45
C LEU A 314 8.97 -16.44 -7.21
N ALA A 315 7.93 -17.12 -6.68
CA ALA A 315 8.09 -17.94 -5.49
C ALA A 315 8.98 -19.17 -5.73
N PRO A 316 8.77 -19.99 -6.78
CA PRO A 316 9.70 -21.07 -7.11
C PRO A 316 11.10 -20.59 -7.46
N LEU A 317 11.22 -19.44 -8.15
CA LEU A 317 12.54 -18.87 -8.46
C LEU A 317 13.30 -18.42 -7.23
N ALA A 318 12.59 -17.94 -6.20
CA ALA A 318 13.18 -17.61 -4.91
C ALA A 318 13.79 -18.84 -4.24
N ASP A 319 13.06 -19.97 -4.28
CA ASP A 319 13.54 -21.23 -3.73
C ASP A 319 14.85 -21.69 -4.43
N PHE A 320 14.92 -21.59 -5.76
CA PHE A 320 16.14 -21.89 -6.53
C PHE A 320 17.29 -20.94 -6.23
N ALA A 321 16.99 -19.67 -5.97
CA ALA A 321 18.00 -18.65 -5.64
C ALA A 321 18.42 -18.69 -4.16
N GLY A 322 17.84 -19.56 -3.33
CA GLY A 322 18.07 -19.63 -1.89
C GLY A 322 17.61 -18.37 -1.14
N VAL A 323 16.58 -17.70 -1.64
CA VAL A 323 15.99 -16.51 -1.02
C VAL A 323 14.61 -16.86 -0.48
N SER A 324 14.33 -16.46 0.75
CA SER A 324 13.01 -16.73 1.35
C SER A 324 11.88 -16.07 0.55
N ARG A 325 10.75 -16.77 0.44
CA ARG A 325 9.56 -16.25 -0.25
C ARG A 325 9.06 -14.92 0.32
N PRO A 326 9.02 -14.70 1.67
CA PRO A 326 8.67 -13.40 2.25
C PRO A 326 9.60 -12.25 1.83
N THR A 327 10.92 -12.50 1.72
CA THR A 327 11.88 -11.52 1.22
C THR A 327 11.62 -11.21 -0.26
N THR A 328 11.29 -12.21 -1.06
CA THR A 328 10.93 -12.06 -2.48
C THR A 328 9.63 -11.27 -2.65
N ILE A 329 8.60 -11.53 -1.82
CA ILE A 329 7.37 -10.73 -1.78
C ILE A 329 7.70 -9.27 -1.46
N THR A 330 8.60 -9.03 -0.52
CA THR A 330 9.03 -7.67 -0.15
C THR A 330 9.79 -6.98 -1.29
N ALA A 331 10.65 -7.70 -1.99
CA ALA A 331 11.36 -7.20 -3.18
C ALA A 331 10.39 -6.85 -4.32
N TRP A 332 9.43 -7.74 -4.59
CA TRP A 332 8.37 -7.51 -5.56
C TRP A 332 7.58 -6.25 -5.21
N MET A 333 7.09 -6.14 -3.97
CA MET A 333 6.28 -5.00 -3.54
C MET A 333 7.06 -3.69 -3.56
N SER A 334 8.36 -3.72 -3.26
CA SER A 334 9.21 -2.53 -3.34
C SER A 334 9.32 -2.00 -4.77
N GLY A 335 9.50 -2.87 -5.77
CA GLY A 335 9.51 -2.48 -7.17
C GLY A 335 8.14 -1.99 -7.66
N ALA A 336 7.10 -2.76 -7.38
CA ALA A 336 5.73 -2.41 -7.76
C ALA A 336 5.27 -1.11 -7.09
N GLY A 337 5.46 -0.99 -5.78
CA GLY A 337 5.07 0.17 -5.01
C GLY A 337 5.85 1.45 -5.37
N LEU A 338 7.15 1.31 -5.71
CA LEU A 338 7.93 2.43 -6.22
C LEU A 338 7.31 3.03 -7.49
N THR A 339 6.84 2.16 -8.39
CA THR A 339 6.17 2.59 -9.63
C THR A 339 4.87 3.33 -9.33
N MET A 340 4.13 2.92 -8.32
CA MET A 340 2.87 3.57 -7.94
C MET A 340 3.06 5.04 -7.55
N LEU A 341 4.24 5.46 -7.07
CA LEU A 341 4.49 6.84 -6.66
C LEU A 341 4.51 7.84 -7.82
N TRP A 342 4.72 7.38 -9.05
CA TRP A 342 4.93 8.26 -10.19
C TRP A 342 4.24 7.83 -11.49
N ALA A 343 3.82 6.58 -11.62
CA ALA A 343 3.33 6.07 -12.89
C ALA A 343 2.10 6.84 -13.41
N PRO A 344 2.07 7.20 -14.69
CA PRO A 344 0.91 7.86 -15.29
C PRO A 344 -0.31 6.93 -15.44
N THR A 345 -0.12 5.64 -15.24
CA THR A 345 -1.19 4.63 -15.19
C THR A 345 -1.82 4.51 -13.79
N GLN A 346 -1.22 5.16 -12.78
CA GLN A 346 -1.72 5.13 -11.40
C GLN A 346 -2.78 6.21 -11.19
N VAL A 347 -4.02 5.76 -10.98
CA VAL A 347 -5.20 6.62 -10.84
C VAL A 347 -5.02 7.65 -9.71
N VAL A 348 -4.43 7.24 -8.58
CA VAL A 348 -4.21 8.13 -7.42
C VAL A 348 -3.26 9.29 -7.76
N VAL A 349 -2.24 9.04 -8.59
CA VAL A 349 -1.30 10.09 -9.02
C VAL A 349 -2.00 11.02 -10.00
N VAL A 350 -2.54 10.49 -11.09
CA VAL A 350 -3.12 11.31 -12.16
C VAL A 350 -4.38 12.03 -11.67
N GLY A 351 -5.28 11.31 -11.00
CA GLY A 351 -6.51 11.88 -10.44
C GLY A 351 -6.23 12.92 -9.35
N GLY A 352 -5.31 12.60 -8.43
CA GLY A 352 -4.92 13.53 -7.36
C GLY A 352 -4.28 14.81 -7.89
N LEU A 353 -3.41 14.71 -8.90
CA LEU A 353 -2.80 15.88 -9.54
C LEU A 353 -3.84 16.72 -10.32
N ALA A 354 -4.79 16.07 -10.99
CA ALA A 354 -5.88 16.76 -11.68
C ALA A 354 -6.75 17.56 -10.68
N ILE A 355 -7.17 16.94 -9.58
CA ILE A 355 -7.94 17.62 -8.52
C ILE A 355 -7.14 18.80 -7.93
N ALA A 356 -5.85 18.62 -7.68
CA ALA A 356 -4.99 19.66 -7.15
C ALA A 356 -4.61 20.74 -8.21
N LYS A 357 -4.97 20.54 -9.49
CA LYS A 357 -4.55 21.38 -10.63
C LYS A 357 -3.03 21.53 -10.69
N VAL A 358 -2.30 20.42 -10.51
CA VAL A 358 -0.83 20.36 -10.58
C VAL A 358 -0.41 19.61 -11.83
N GLY A 359 0.46 20.18 -12.65
CA GLY A 359 0.98 19.51 -13.84
C GLY A 359 1.77 18.24 -13.50
N TYR A 360 1.50 17.16 -14.23
CA TYR A 360 2.19 15.88 -14.02
C TYR A 360 3.71 15.99 -14.20
N ASP A 361 4.17 16.80 -15.15
CA ASP A 361 5.58 17.06 -15.41
C ASP A 361 6.27 17.77 -14.23
N VAL A 362 5.57 18.70 -13.57
CA VAL A 362 6.05 19.40 -12.38
C VAL A 362 6.16 18.42 -11.20
N TYR A 363 5.11 17.61 -10.98
CA TYR A 363 5.14 16.58 -9.96
C TYR A 363 6.27 15.57 -10.20
N LEU A 364 6.45 15.11 -11.44
CA LEU A 364 7.49 14.15 -11.78
C LEU A 364 8.90 14.72 -11.50
N ARG A 365 9.17 15.96 -11.89
CA ARG A 365 10.44 16.64 -11.55
C ARG A 365 10.65 16.76 -10.05
N PHE A 366 9.58 17.02 -9.31
CA PHE A 366 9.62 17.12 -7.85
C PHE A 366 9.92 15.76 -7.20
N VAL A 367 9.25 14.69 -7.63
CA VAL A 367 9.30 13.38 -6.95
C VAL A 367 10.48 12.52 -7.39
N TRP A 368 11.04 12.74 -8.60
CA TRP A 368 12.04 11.86 -9.20
C TRP A 368 13.29 11.62 -8.33
N PRO A 369 13.91 12.66 -7.69
CA PRO A 369 15.06 12.42 -6.82
C PRO A 369 14.70 11.58 -5.59
N LEU A 370 13.48 11.72 -5.06
CA LEU A 370 12.98 10.87 -3.97
C LEU A 370 12.83 9.42 -4.42
N ILE A 371 12.27 9.20 -5.61
CA ILE A 371 12.09 7.84 -6.18
C ILE A 371 13.43 7.13 -6.31
N VAL A 372 14.46 7.81 -6.86
CA VAL A 372 15.81 7.24 -6.99
C VAL A 372 16.40 6.91 -5.62
N ALA A 373 16.26 7.83 -4.66
CA ALA A 373 16.74 7.58 -3.29
C ALA A 373 16.00 6.40 -2.62
N MET A 374 14.68 6.31 -2.79
CA MET A 374 13.87 5.20 -2.26
C MET A 374 14.23 3.87 -2.90
N PHE A 375 14.49 3.86 -4.22
CA PHE A 375 14.96 2.67 -4.92
C PHE A 375 16.29 2.17 -4.34
N ILE A 376 17.29 3.07 -4.20
CA ILE A 376 18.61 2.70 -3.69
C ILE A 376 18.49 2.16 -2.26
N VAL A 377 17.72 2.82 -1.40
CA VAL A 377 17.55 2.42 -0.01
C VAL A 377 16.80 1.09 0.10
N SER A 378 15.66 0.93 -0.60
CA SER A 378 14.88 -0.30 -0.54
C SER A 378 15.64 -1.48 -1.13
N ALA A 379 16.25 -1.33 -2.30
CA ALA A 379 17.07 -2.37 -2.93
C ALA A 379 18.26 -2.76 -2.06
N GLY A 380 18.92 -1.80 -1.41
CA GLY A 380 20.01 -2.06 -0.48
C GLY A 380 19.59 -2.87 0.75
N ILE A 381 18.49 -2.46 1.40
CA ILE A 381 17.95 -3.17 2.57
C ILE A 381 17.54 -4.60 2.20
N ILE A 382 16.83 -4.75 1.08
CA ILE A 382 16.35 -6.06 0.61
C ILE A 382 17.52 -6.96 0.21
N ALA A 383 18.55 -6.42 -0.46
CA ALA A 383 19.76 -7.17 -0.81
C ALA A 383 20.48 -7.70 0.43
N VAL A 384 20.60 -6.87 1.48
CA VAL A 384 21.16 -7.30 2.76
C VAL A 384 20.28 -8.39 3.40
N ALA A 385 18.97 -8.18 3.46
CA ALA A 385 18.04 -9.17 4.03
C ALA A 385 18.12 -10.51 3.29
N ALA A 386 18.16 -10.49 1.95
CA ALA A 386 18.30 -11.69 1.13
C ALA A 386 19.64 -12.43 1.36
N SER A 387 20.68 -11.71 1.76
CA SER A 387 22.01 -12.30 2.03
C SER A 387 22.15 -12.90 3.43
N LEU A 388 21.22 -12.56 4.32
CA LEU A 388 21.27 -13.03 5.72
C LEU A 388 20.42 -14.30 5.94
N GLY A 389 19.67 -14.70 4.94
CA GLY A 389 18.84 -15.88 4.97
C GLY A 389 17.44 -15.65 4.59
#